data_03a096c85142a84ba5ecaca008252dd2
#
_entry.id   03a096c85142a84ba5ecaca008252dd2
#
_cell.length_a   1.000
_cell.length_b   1.000
_cell.length_c   1.000
_cell.angle_alpha   90.00
_cell.angle_beta   90.00
_cell.angle_gamma   90.00
#
_symmetry.space_group_name_H-M   'P 1'
#
loop_
_entity.id
_entity.type
_entity.pdbx_description
1 polymer ?
#
loop_
_entity_poly.entity_id
_entity_poly.type
_entity_poly.pdbx_seq_one_letter_code
_entity_poly.pdbx_strand_id
1 'polypeptide(L)'
;TSDSFKEGNALLAAKDAKGEILWSWHIWFTDQPKEQVYFNNAGILMDRNIGATSATPGDVGALGLMYQWGRKDPFLGSSTTKFEDFTYAESTITWPAHVYSDLVYGTIEYTIAHPTTLILQEDDDKLDWYYSNIRFDEMRWLESTEPKTIYDPCPAGWRVPDGGVNGVWAKAIKKTSSFSCPYDTKKTGVNFSGM
;
A
#
# COMPACT_ATOMS: atom_id res chain seq x y z
N THR A 1 -19.10 -3.53 -31.05
CA THR A 1 -17.86 -4.16 -30.58
C THR A 1 -17.72 -3.79 -29.13
N SER A 2 -17.98 -4.73 -28.22
CA SER A 2 -17.66 -4.55 -26.81
C SER A 2 -16.13 -4.58 -26.69
N ASP A 3 -15.52 -3.40 -26.66
CA ASP A 3 -14.16 -3.30 -26.16
C ASP A 3 -14.21 -3.84 -24.73
N SER A 4 -13.60 -5.00 -24.52
CA SER A 4 -13.56 -5.65 -23.21
C SER A 4 -12.87 -4.69 -22.25
N PHE A 5 -13.58 -4.26 -21.23
CA PHE A 5 -13.02 -3.50 -20.11
C PHE A 5 -11.87 -4.32 -19.53
N LYS A 6 -10.69 -3.72 -19.46
CA LYS A 6 -9.51 -4.36 -18.88
C LYS A 6 -9.30 -3.87 -17.46
N GLU A 7 -9.09 -4.79 -16.56
CA GLU A 7 -8.63 -4.47 -15.21
C GLU A 7 -7.25 -3.82 -15.25
N GLY A 8 -6.99 -2.96 -14.28
CA GLY A 8 -5.72 -2.26 -14.21
C GLY A 8 -5.75 -1.04 -13.30
N ASN A 9 -4.72 -0.25 -13.39
CA ASN A 9 -4.51 0.93 -12.58
C ASN A 9 -4.18 2.14 -13.43
N ALA A 10 -4.66 3.30 -13.02
CA ALA A 10 -4.30 4.58 -13.61
C ALA A 10 -4.13 5.64 -12.52
N LEU A 11 -3.24 6.59 -12.75
CA LEU A 11 -3.10 7.78 -11.94
C LEU A 11 -3.65 8.97 -12.73
N LEU A 12 -4.70 9.59 -12.22
CA LEU A 12 -5.29 10.79 -12.78
C LEU A 12 -4.83 12.00 -11.97
N ALA A 13 -4.41 13.08 -12.62
CA ALA A 13 -3.98 14.29 -11.96
C ALA A 13 -4.73 15.53 -12.44
N ALA A 14 -5.14 16.39 -11.50
CA ALA A 14 -5.55 17.75 -11.78
C ALA A 14 -4.33 18.67 -11.78
N LYS A 15 -4.24 19.55 -12.77
CA LYS A 15 -3.13 20.48 -12.94
C LYS A 15 -3.62 21.93 -13.01
N ASP A 16 -2.77 22.86 -12.58
CA ASP A 16 -2.98 24.28 -12.79
C ASP A 16 -2.64 24.71 -14.22
N ALA A 17 -2.78 26.01 -14.51
CA ALA A 17 -2.47 26.58 -15.83
C ALA A 17 -0.97 26.53 -16.19
N LYS A 18 -0.07 26.28 -15.23
CA LYS A 18 1.37 26.13 -15.43
C LYS A 18 1.77 24.66 -15.61
N GLY A 19 0.84 23.74 -15.45
CA GLY A 19 1.07 22.31 -15.53
C GLY A 19 1.49 21.66 -14.22
N GLU A 20 1.49 22.39 -13.11
CA GLU A 20 1.78 21.86 -11.77
C GLU A 20 0.64 20.99 -11.27
N ILE A 21 0.95 19.84 -10.66
CA ILE A 21 -0.06 18.93 -10.12
C ILE A 21 -0.59 19.50 -8.80
N LEU A 22 -1.90 19.76 -8.78
CA LEU A 22 -2.62 20.21 -7.58
C LEU A 22 -3.14 19.06 -6.74
N TRP A 23 -3.49 17.95 -7.39
CA TRP A 23 -3.97 16.73 -6.74
C TRP A 23 -3.94 15.55 -7.72
N SER A 24 -3.90 14.34 -7.19
CA SER A 24 -3.96 13.10 -7.96
C SER A 24 -4.90 12.08 -7.31
N TRP A 25 -5.42 11.19 -8.14
CA TRP A 25 -6.27 10.07 -7.75
C TRP A 25 -5.74 8.80 -8.35
N HIS A 26 -5.60 7.77 -7.54
CA HIS A 26 -5.42 6.41 -8.01
C HIS A 26 -6.79 5.85 -8.43
N ILE A 27 -6.90 5.45 -9.68
CA ILE A 27 -8.08 4.79 -10.24
C ILE A 27 -7.75 3.32 -10.38
N TRP A 28 -8.44 2.51 -9.61
CA TRP A 28 -8.26 1.06 -9.58
C TRP A 28 -9.45 0.39 -10.26
N PHE A 29 -9.22 -0.17 -11.45
CA PHE A 29 -10.23 -0.88 -12.24
C PHE A 29 -10.12 -2.36 -11.96
N THR A 30 -11.04 -2.90 -11.20
CA THR A 30 -11.16 -4.33 -10.88
C THR A 30 -12.60 -4.65 -10.49
N ASP A 31 -12.93 -5.94 -10.41
CA ASP A 31 -14.15 -6.36 -9.73
C ASP A 31 -14.09 -5.97 -8.26
N GLN A 32 -15.25 -5.86 -7.63
CA GLN A 32 -15.32 -5.46 -6.22
C GLN A 32 -14.57 -6.45 -5.34
N PRO A 33 -13.55 -6.01 -4.56
CA PRO A 33 -12.86 -6.86 -3.62
C PRO A 33 -13.83 -7.50 -2.61
N LYS A 34 -13.63 -8.77 -2.32
CA LYS A 34 -14.45 -9.52 -1.36
C LYS A 34 -13.88 -9.39 0.04
N GLU A 35 -14.77 -9.52 1.00
CA GLU A 35 -14.39 -9.53 2.42
C GLU A 35 -13.75 -10.88 2.80
N GLN A 36 -12.63 -10.80 3.50
CA GLN A 36 -11.99 -11.94 4.16
C GLN A 36 -11.99 -11.72 5.67
N VAL A 37 -12.73 -12.57 6.37
CA VAL A 37 -12.88 -12.53 7.82
C VAL A 37 -11.76 -13.32 8.48
N TYR A 38 -11.00 -12.68 9.36
CA TYR A 38 -9.89 -13.29 10.07
C TYR A 38 -10.31 -13.88 11.41
N PHE A 39 -9.61 -14.93 11.86
CA PHE A 39 -9.88 -15.60 13.12
C PHE A 39 -9.71 -14.66 14.34
N ASN A 40 -10.27 -15.06 15.46
CA ASN A 40 -10.17 -14.38 16.75
C ASN A 40 -10.72 -12.93 16.73
N ASN A 41 -11.72 -12.66 15.91
CA ASN A 41 -12.28 -11.32 15.72
C ASN A 41 -11.20 -10.27 15.36
N ALA A 42 -10.19 -10.71 14.61
CA ALA A 42 -9.08 -9.84 14.26
C ALA A 42 -9.47 -8.71 13.30
N GLY A 43 -10.51 -8.93 12.51
CA GLY A 43 -11.02 -7.96 11.55
C GLY A 43 -11.34 -8.59 10.20
N ILE A 44 -11.67 -7.72 9.26
CA ILE A 44 -12.00 -8.06 7.88
C ILE A 44 -11.05 -7.30 6.98
N LEU A 45 -10.40 -7.97 6.05
CA LEU A 45 -9.58 -7.35 5.01
C LEU A 45 -10.18 -7.62 3.63
N MET A 46 -9.73 -6.87 2.63
CA MET A 46 -9.99 -7.21 1.23
C MET A 46 -9.28 -8.52 0.86
N ASP A 47 -9.82 -9.24 -0.11
CA ASP A 47 -9.23 -10.48 -0.64
C ASP A 47 -7.97 -10.26 -1.47
N ARG A 48 -7.55 -9.01 -1.64
CA ARG A 48 -6.41 -8.61 -2.48
C ARG A 48 -5.78 -7.31 -2.01
N ASN A 49 -4.54 -7.09 -2.40
CA ASN A 49 -3.82 -5.84 -2.19
C ASN A 49 -4.43 -4.71 -3.03
N ILE A 50 -4.28 -3.46 -2.58
CA ILE A 50 -4.70 -2.29 -3.37
C ILE A 50 -3.94 -2.29 -4.69
N GLY A 51 -4.68 -2.11 -5.78
CA GLY A 51 -4.15 -2.13 -7.14
C GLY A 51 -4.01 -3.53 -7.76
N ALA A 52 -4.30 -4.59 -7.02
CA ALA A 52 -4.28 -5.95 -7.57
C ALA A 52 -5.45 -6.17 -8.54
N THR A 53 -5.16 -6.81 -9.66
CA THR A 53 -6.15 -7.22 -10.68
C THR A 53 -6.58 -8.68 -10.54
N SER A 54 -6.04 -9.38 -9.56
CA SER A 54 -6.36 -10.76 -9.24
C SER A 54 -6.32 -10.99 -7.74
N ALA A 55 -7.16 -11.90 -7.23
CA ALA A 55 -7.10 -12.41 -5.87
C ALA A 55 -6.50 -13.83 -5.82
N THR A 56 -6.01 -14.34 -6.96
CA THR A 56 -5.47 -15.70 -7.04
C THR A 56 -4.04 -15.74 -6.52
N PRO A 57 -3.75 -16.54 -5.48
CA PRO A 57 -2.38 -16.70 -4.97
C PRO A 57 -1.41 -17.16 -6.05
N GLY A 58 -0.24 -16.49 -6.12
CA GLY A 58 0.80 -16.80 -7.11
C GLY A 58 0.60 -16.15 -8.48
N ASP A 59 -0.51 -15.43 -8.69
CA ASP A 59 -0.72 -14.64 -9.90
C ASP A 59 0.04 -13.29 -9.79
N VAL A 60 0.69 -12.88 -10.87
CA VAL A 60 1.33 -11.54 -10.96
C VAL A 60 0.32 -10.42 -10.69
N GLY A 61 -0.92 -10.59 -11.14
CA GLY A 61 -2.02 -9.66 -10.88
C GLY A 61 -2.38 -9.50 -9.38
N ALA A 62 -1.98 -10.44 -8.53
CA ALA A 62 -2.23 -10.36 -7.07
C ALA A 62 -1.22 -9.50 -6.31
N LEU A 63 -0.11 -9.09 -6.93
CA LEU A 63 0.94 -8.30 -6.25
C LEU A 63 0.45 -6.92 -5.81
N GLY A 64 -0.44 -6.29 -6.59
CA GLY A 64 -0.93 -4.94 -6.31
C GLY A 64 0.14 -3.87 -6.51
N LEU A 65 -0.02 -2.77 -5.79
CA LEU A 65 0.86 -1.62 -5.88
C LEU A 65 1.53 -1.34 -4.53
N MET A 66 2.70 -0.70 -4.56
CA MET A 66 3.40 -0.28 -3.36
C MET A 66 2.99 1.14 -2.96
N TYR A 67 3.05 1.40 -1.66
CA TYR A 67 2.79 2.72 -1.09
C TYR A 67 3.87 3.07 -0.08
N GLN A 68 4.27 4.33 -0.04
CA GLN A 68 5.02 4.84 1.11
C GLN A 68 4.05 5.20 2.22
N TRP A 69 4.41 4.89 3.47
CA TRP A 69 3.57 5.16 4.64
C TRP A 69 3.06 6.60 4.64
N GLY A 70 1.75 6.75 4.80
CA GLY A 70 1.10 8.06 4.84
C GLY A 70 0.94 8.78 3.50
N ARG A 71 1.28 8.15 2.37
CA ARG A 71 1.02 8.69 1.03
C ARG A 71 -0.20 8.04 0.40
N LYS A 72 -0.97 8.84 -0.33
CA LYS A 72 -2.18 8.42 -1.03
C LYS A 72 -1.91 7.81 -2.42
N ASP A 73 -0.75 8.08 -3.00
CA ASP A 73 -0.42 7.71 -4.38
C ASP A 73 0.43 6.44 -4.41
N PRO A 74 0.12 5.52 -5.33
CA PRO A 74 0.84 4.28 -5.50
C PRO A 74 2.13 4.45 -6.30
N PHE A 75 3.04 3.49 -6.07
CA PHE A 75 4.18 3.22 -6.93
C PHE A 75 3.97 1.89 -7.65
N LEU A 76 4.43 1.83 -8.89
CA LEU A 76 4.49 0.58 -9.62
C LEU A 76 5.32 -0.40 -8.79
N GLY A 77 4.66 -1.49 -8.43
CA GLY A 77 5.03 -2.35 -7.34
C GLY A 77 6.19 -3.29 -7.58
N SER A 78 6.24 -4.34 -6.80
CA SER A 78 7.36 -5.28 -6.83
C SER A 78 7.57 -5.89 -8.21
N SER A 79 8.77 -5.71 -8.73
CA SER A 79 9.17 -6.30 -10.00
C SER A 79 9.38 -7.81 -9.89
N THR A 80 9.77 -8.28 -8.72
CA THR A 80 10.10 -9.69 -8.50
C THR A 80 9.87 -10.04 -7.06
N THR A 81 9.05 -11.05 -6.82
CA THR A 81 8.91 -11.67 -5.49
C THR A 81 9.69 -12.97 -5.49
N LYS A 82 10.76 -13.03 -4.71
CA LYS A 82 11.58 -14.23 -4.50
C LYS A 82 11.51 -14.67 -3.06
N PHE A 83 11.41 -15.98 -2.86
CA PHE A 83 11.63 -16.60 -1.58
C PHE A 83 12.59 -17.77 -1.80
N GLU A 84 13.78 -17.71 -1.20
CA GLU A 84 14.88 -18.63 -1.46
C GLU A 84 15.20 -18.69 -2.97
N ASP A 85 15.14 -19.86 -3.56
CA ASP A 85 15.42 -20.07 -4.98
C ASP A 85 14.19 -19.97 -5.89
N PHE A 86 13.02 -19.65 -5.32
CA PHE A 86 11.78 -19.56 -6.09
C PHE A 86 11.44 -18.11 -6.44
N THR A 87 11.20 -17.86 -7.72
CA THR A 87 10.61 -16.61 -8.22
C THR A 87 9.12 -16.81 -8.38
N TYR A 88 8.32 -16.10 -7.58
CA TYR A 88 6.84 -16.20 -7.65
C TYR A 88 6.23 -15.31 -8.70
N ALA A 89 6.85 -14.16 -8.93
CA ALA A 89 6.44 -13.23 -9.97
C ALA A 89 7.64 -12.42 -10.42
N GLU A 90 7.72 -12.16 -11.69
CA GLU A 90 8.74 -11.30 -12.30
C GLU A 90 8.08 -10.29 -13.21
N SER A 91 8.41 -9.01 -13.05
CA SER A 91 7.97 -7.96 -13.94
C SER A 91 9.15 -7.09 -14.37
N THR A 92 9.02 -6.47 -15.53
CA THR A 92 10.04 -5.56 -16.11
C THR A 92 9.84 -4.11 -15.65
N ILE A 93 9.20 -3.89 -14.50
CA ILE A 93 8.92 -2.54 -14.01
C ILE A 93 10.21 -1.82 -13.65
N THR A 94 10.38 -0.63 -14.21
CA THR A 94 11.46 0.28 -13.84
C THR A 94 11.14 0.94 -12.49
N TRP A 95 12.14 1.05 -11.61
CA TRP A 95 12.01 1.79 -10.36
C TRP A 95 11.56 3.23 -10.62
N PRO A 96 10.67 3.79 -9.80
CA PRO A 96 10.25 5.17 -9.92
C PRO A 96 11.43 6.13 -9.74
N ALA A 97 11.32 7.33 -10.30
CA ALA A 97 12.22 8.42 -9.98
C ALA A 97 12.22 8.65 -8.46
N HIS A 98 13.38 8.96 -7.90
CA HIS A 98 13.50 9.18 -6.47
C HIS A 98 14.30 10.45 -6.14
N VAL A 99 14.04 10.98 -4.95
CA VAL A 99 14.79 12.05 -4.30
C VAL A 99 15.06 11.64 -2.85
N TYR A 100 15.98 12.33 -2.20
CA TYR A 100 16.24 12.10 -0.77
C TYR A 100 15.49 13.11 0.08
N SER A 101 14.99 12.65 1.23
CA SER A 101 14.19 13.43 2.16
C SER A 101 15.02 14.56 2.78
N ASP A 102 14.55 15.80 2.60
CA ASP A 102 15.08 17.01 3.20
C ASP A 102 13.96 18.03 3.46
N LEU A 103 14.31 19.27 3.77
CA LEU A 103 13.34 20.36 3.99
C LEU A 103 12.48 20.71 2.76
N VAL A 104 12.92 20.32 1.55
CA VAL A 104 12.22 20.60 0.28
C VAL A 104 11.40 19.41 -0.15
N TYR A 105 12.03 18.23 -0.19
CA TYR A 105 11.45 17.01 -0.76
C TYR A 105 10.65 16.20 0.25
N GLY A 106 10.99 16.26 1.52
CA GLY A 106 10.30 15.54 2.60
C GLY A 106 9.03 16.22 3.09
N THR A 107 8.24 16.84 2.21
CA THR A 107 7.03 17.61 2.57
C THR A 107 5.78 17.00 1.93
N ILE A 108 4.62 17.23 2.54
CA ILE A 108 3.33 16.79 1.99
C ILE A 108 3.07 17.47 0.65
N GLU A 109 3.36 18.77 0.55
CA GLU A 109 3.20 19.57 -0.65
C GLU A 109 4.01 18.99 -1.81
N TYR A 110 5.25 18.60 -1.55
CA TYR A 110 6.08 17.96 -2.56
C TYR A 110 5.48 16.63 -3.04
N THR A 111 4.97 15.78 -2.13
CA THR A 111 4.35 14.50 -2.52
C THR A 111 3.09 14.68 -3.35
N ILE A 112 2.32 15.74 -3.10
CA ILE A 112 1.13 16.07 -3.90
C ILE A 112 1.53 16.50 -5.31
N ALA A 113 2.54 17.37 -5.43
CA ALA A 113 3.04 17.86 -6.71
C ALA A 113 3.79 16.76 -7.51
N HIS A 114 4.35 15.76 -6.82
CA HIS A 114 5.17 14.70 -7.42
C HIS A 114 4.68 13.31 -6.99
N PRO A 115 3.47 12.91 -7.38
CA PRO A 115 2.84 11.68 -6.89
C PRO A 115 3.60 10.40 -7.25
N THR A 116 4.38 10.41 -8.33
CA THR A 116 5.15 9.26 -8.83
C THR A 116 6.62 9.25 -8.41
N THR A 117 7.08 10.25 -7.63
CA THR A 117 8.46 10.32 -7.16
C THR A 117 8.58 9.69 -5.79
N LEU A 118 9.45 8.70 -5.65
CA LEU A 118 9.76 8.04 -4.38
C LEU A 118 10.66 8.96 -3.54
N ILE A 119 10.43 9.05 -2.24
CA ILE A 119 11.29 9.83 -1.35
C ILE A 119 12.03 8.86 -0.46
N LEU A 120 13.33 8.76 -0.66
CA LEU A 120 14.23 7.92 0.12
C LEU A 120 14.77 8.68 1.32
N GLN A 121 15.31 7.94 2.26
CA GLN A 121 16.02 8.47 3.42
C GLN A 121 17.53 8.28 3.24
N GLU A 122 18.33 9.26 3.62
CA GLU A 122 19.78 9.12 3.68
C GLU A 122 20.26 8.57 5.02
N ASP A 123 19.45 8.71 6.06
CA ASP A 123 19.82 8.41 7.45
C ASP A 123 19.00 7.23 7.97
N ASP A 124 19.66 6.15 8.32
CA ASP A 124 19.03 4.94 8.86
C ASP A 124 18.28 5.16 10.18
N ASP A 125 18.57 6.26 10.87
CA ASP A 125 17.85 6.64 12.10
C ASP A 125 16.49 7.28 11.85
N LYS A 126 16.23 7.75 10.62
CA LYS A 126 14.95 8.35 10.20
C LYS A 126 14.24 7.37 9.29
N LEU A 127 13.18 6.75 9.78
CA LEU A 127 12.43 5.73 9.05
C LEU A 127 11.21 6.26 8.28
N ASP A 128 11.03 7.60 8.23
CA ASP A 128 9.91 8.24 7.53
C ASP A 128 10.42 9.14 6.39
N TRP A 129 9.76 9.11 5.26
CA TRP A 129 10.03 10.02 4.14
C TRP A 129 9.71 11.48 4.48
N TYR A 130 8.82 11.72 5.44
CA TYR A 130 8.48 13.05 5.91
C TYR A 130 9.61 13.62 6.74
N TYR A 131 10.14 14.77 6.32
CA TYR A 131 11.25 15.44 7.00
C TYR A 131 10.76 16.14 8.26
N SER A 132 10.89 15.49 9.39
CA SER A 132 10.52 16.00 10.70
C SER A 132 11.55 15.60 11.74
N ASN A 133 11.48 16.19 12.92
CA ASN A 133 12.27 15.76 14.09
C ASN A 133 11.67 14.54 14.79
N ILE A 134 10.55 14.04 14.28
CA ILE A 134 9.84 12.87 14.81
C ILE A 134 10.21 11.68 13.92
N ARG A 135 10.56 10.57 14.53
CA ARG A 135 10.98 9.36 13.81
C ARG A 135 9.88 8.80 12.89
N PHE A 136 8.64 8.94 13.30
CA PHE A 136 7.44 8.54 12.55
C PHE A 136 6.36 9.59 12.73
N ASP A 137 5.70 9.96 11.65
CA ASP A 137 4.47 10.72 11.71
C ASP A 137 3.30 9.81 11.32
N GLU A 138 2.57 9.33 12.32
CA GLU A 138 1.43 8.41 12.14
C GLU A 138 0.15 9.13 11.75
N MET A 139 0.14 10.46 11.74
CA MET A 139 -1.07 11.26 11.54
C MET A 139 -1.63 11.23 10.11
N ARG A 140 -0.91 10.67 9.16
CA ARG A 140 -1.35 10.57 7.75
C ARG A 140 -2.24 9.35 7.51
N TRP A 141 -1.89 8.22 8.11
CA TRP A 141 -2.73 7.00 8.14
C TRP A 141 -3.07 6.70 9.59
N LEU A 142 -4.19 7.24 10.04
CA LEU A 142 -4.62 7.15 11.43
C LEU A 142 -5.09 5.73 11.79
N GLU A 143 -5.01 5.40 13.07
CA GLU A 143 -5.56 4.16 13.64
C GLU A 143 -7.06 4.01 13.37
N SER A 144 -7.56 2.79 13.47
CA SER A 144 -8.96 2.45 13.18
C SER A 144 -9.99 3.16 14.08
N THR A 145 -9.56 3.68 15.20
CA THR A 145 -10.40 4.48 16.13
C THR A 145 -10.61 5.92 15.66
N GLU A 146 -9.78 6.41 14.74
CA GLU A 146 -9.82 7.76 14.23
C GLU A 146 -10.50 7.84 12.84
N PRO A 147 -10.99 8.99 12.42
CA PRO A 147 -11.53 9.18 11.08
C PRO A 147 -10.47 8.89 10.00
N LYS A 148 -10.89 8.24 8.94
CA LYS A 148 -10.02 8.01 7.77
C LYS A 148 -9.59 9.35 7.15
N THR A 149 -8.30 9.53 6.93
CA THR A 149 -7.76 10.73 6.27
C THR A 149 -7.84 10.64 4.75
N ILE A 150 -7.66 11.77 4.06
CA ILE A 150 -7.58 11.85 2.60
C ILE A 150 -6.29 11.22 2.04
N TYR A 151 -5.32 10.91 2.90
CA TYR A 151 -4.05 10.27 2.54
C TYR A 151 -4.12 8.74 2.61
N ASP A 152 -5.16 8.17 3.23
CA ASP A 152 -5.36 6.72 3.25
C ASP A 152 -5.79 6.23 1.86
N PRO A 153 -4.99 5.38 1.20
CA PRO A 153 -5.19 5.01 -0.20
C PRO A 153 -6.31 4.00 -0.42
N CYS A 154 -6.85 3.41 0.65
CA CYS A 154 -7.89 2.39 0.51
C CYS A 154 -9.19 2.98 -0.06
N PRO A 155 -9.97 2.20 -0.82
CA PRO A 155 -11.27 2.61 -1.33
C PRO A 155 -12.26 2.97 -0.22
N ALA A 156 -13.38 3.58 -0.59
CA ALA A 156 -14.47 3.88 0.35
C ALA A 156 -14.95 2.60 1.07
N GLY A 157 -15.16 2.70 2.37
CA GLY A 157 -15.50 1.56 3.23
C GLY A 157 -14.32 0.76 3.75
N TRP A 158 -13.12 1.00 3.23
CA TRP A 158 -11.88 0.36 3.64
C TRP A 158 -10.86 1.37 4.16
N ARG A 159 -9.89 0.89 4.91
CA ARG A 159 -8.76 1.69 5.40
C ARG A 159 -7.52 0.84 5.56
N VAL A 160 -6.36 1.49 5.64
CA VAL A 160 -5.12 0.82 6.01
C VAL A 160 -5.29 0.22 7.42
N PRO A 161 -5.00 -1.08 7.59
CA PRO A 161 -5.19 -1.75 8.88
C PRO A 161 -4.17 -1.28 9.92
N ASP A 162 -4.58 -1.33 11.20
CA ASP A 162 -3.68 -1.09 12.31
C ASP A 162 -2.51 -2.08 12.30
N GLY A 163 -1.36 -1.62 12.73
CA GLY A 163 -0.15 -2.42 12.90
C GLY A 163 0.06 -2.93 14.32
N GLY A 164 1.24 -3.52 14.55
CA GLY A 164 1.68 -3.97 15.87
C GLY A 164 0.77 -5.01 16.50
N VAL A 165 0.67 -4.99 17.83
CA VAL A 165 -0.11 -5.96 18.63
C VAL A 165 -1.63 -5.80 18.44
N ASN A 166 -2.07 -4.64 18.02
CA ASN A 166 -3.46 -4.33 17.73
C ASN A 166 -3.86 -4.63 16.30
N GLY A 167 -2.90 -4.92 15.44
CA GLY A 167 -3.11 -5.21 14.03
C GLY A 167 -3.84 -6.53 13.79
N VAL A 168 -4.45 -6.64 12.61
CA VAL A 168 -5.22 -7.81 12.18
C VAL A 168 -4.41 -9.10 12.30
N TRP A 169 -3.16 -9.08 11.86
CA TRP A 169 -2.27 -10.25 11.89
C TRP A 169 -1.99 -10.74 13.29
N ALA A 170 -1.60 -9.82 14.20
CA ALA A 170 -1.30 -10.18 15.58
C ALA A 170 -2.52 -10.75 16.30
N LYS A 171 -3.69 -10.14 16.10
CA LYS A 171 -4.96 -10.63 16.67
C LYS A 171 -5.34 -11.99 16.08
N ALA A 172 -5.23 -12.18 14.77
CA ALA A 172 -5.61 -13.43 14.12
C ALA A 172 -4.83 -14.63 14.66
N ILE A 173 -3.55 -14.46 14.98
CA ILE A 173 -2.70 -15.54 15.54
C ILE A 173 -2.55 -15.49 17.05
N LYS A 174 -3.25 -14.56 17.75
CA LYS A 174 -3.13 -14.34 19.21
C LYS A 174 -1.69 -14.05 19.66
N LYS A 175 -0.97 -13.26 18.91
CA LYS A 175 0.43 -12.93 19.23
C LYS A 175 0.50 -11.63 20.03
N THR A 176 1.29 -11.62 21.10
CA THR A 176 1.43 -10.48 22.02
C THR A 176 2.74 -9.69 21.86
N SER A 177 3.63 -10.12 20.95
CA SER A 177 4.93 -9.49 20.69
C SER A 177 5.19 -9.37 19.20
N SER A 178 6.27 -8.66 18.84
CA SER A 178 6.63 -8.28 17.47
C SER A 178 6.33 -9.35 16.41
N PHE A 179 5.81 -8.89 15.31
CA PHE A 179 5.15 -9.66 14.27
C PHE A 179 6.11 -10.18 13.20
N SER A 180 6.01 -11.47 12.88
CA SER A 180 6.44 -12.04 11.61
C SER A 180 5.20 -12.49 10.83
N CYS A 181 5.11 -12.17 9.54
CA CYS A 181 3.95 -12.49 8.72
C CYS A 181 3.60 -13.98 8.81
N PRO A 182 2.38 -14.36 9.20
CA PRO A 182 2.00 -15.77 9.26
C PRO A 182 1.54 -16.21 7.87
N TYR A 183 2.27 -17.13 7.28
CA TYR A 183 1.84 -17.83 6.06
C TYR A 183 0.92 -19.04 6.35
N ASP A 184 0.56 -19.24 7.60
CA ASP A 184 -0.19 -20.41 8.02
C ASP A 184 -1.70 -20.14 8.05
N THR A 185 -2.40 -20.62 7.04
CA THR A 185 -3.87 -20.51 6.94
C THR A 185 -4.62 -21.13 8.10
N LYS A 186 -4.04 -22.13 8.79
CA LYS A 186 -4.65 -22.74 9.98
C LYS A 186 -4.67 -21.81 11.16
N LYS A 187 -3.71 -20.86 11.21
CA LYS A 187 -3.63 -19.86 12.29
C LYS A 187 -4.46 -18.60 12.01
N THR A 188 -4.55 -18.21 10.76
CA THR A 188 -5.19 -16.94 10.36
C THR A 188 -6.58 -17.12 9.78
N GLY A 189 -6.89 -18.31 9.26
CA GLY A 189 -8.13 -18.59 8.56
C GLY A 189 -8.13 -18.15 7.09
N VAL A 190 -7.07 -17.52 6.63
CA VAL A 190 -6.94 -16.98 5.28
C VAL A 190 -5.63 -17.41 4.64
N ASN A 191 -5.66 -17.69 3.35
CA ASN A 191 -4.47 -18.05 2.59
C ASN A 191 -3.75 -16.79 2.10
N PHE A 192 -2.50 -16.62 2.53
CA PHE A 192 -1.62 -15.50 2.15
C PHE A 192 -0.61 -15.87 1.06
N SER A 193 -0.69 -17.04 0.47
CA SER A 193 0.27 -17.52 -0.52
C SER A 193 0.29 -16.74 -1.83
N GLY A 194 -0.09 -15.49 -1.82
CA GLY A 194 -0.08 -14.60 -2.98
C GLY A 194 0.27 -13.15 -2.64
N MET A 195 0.64 -12.89 -1.40
CA MET A 195 1.11 -11.56 -0.99
C MET A 195 2.61 -11.47 -0.99
#